data_f769fa9acececfd8d86452e50d2c7924
#
_entry.id   f769fa9acececfd8d86452e50d2c7924
#
_cell.length_a   1.000
_cell.length_b   1.000
_cell.length_c   1.000
_cell.angle_alpha   90.00
_cell.angle_beta   90.00
_cell.angle_gamma   90.00
#
_symmetry.space_group_name_H-M   'P 1'
#
loop_
_entity.id
_entity.type
_entity.pdbx_description
1 polymer ?
#
loop_
_entity_poly.entity_id
_entity_poly.type
_entity_poly.pdbx_seq_one_letter_code
_entity_poly.pdbx_strand_id
1 'polypeptide(L)'
;EGVVNEIFMLNKQVKVSFWAGLFCLVSNNGLIAQQDSLVLRHRNLNEVEVVEKVRPAVTREGTPVQMLNKSDMLRLGVQELSEAVKRFSGVTIKDYGGVGGLKTVSVRSLGAQHTAISYDGITISDAQSGQVDISRFSLDNVEQVLLSIGQADDIFQTARIYASAGALQIETSHPLFDDKKYTLEGQLKAGSFGYFNPSFRYGQKVGSKVAVTMHGDWLTADGDYPFTLVNGALQEEHKRLNSDINSWRG
;
A
#
# COMPACT_ATOMS: atom_id res chain seq x y z
N GLU A 1 -13.03 27.19 38.38
CA GLU A 1 -11.70 26.57 38.17
C GLU A 1 -11.60 25.14 38.75
N GLY A 2 -12.37 24.78 39.79
CA GLY A 2 -12.33 23.42 40.38
C GLY A 2 -12.95 22.31 39.55
N VAL A 3 -14.03 22.57 38.82
CA VAL A 3 -14.82 21.56 38.10
C VAL A 3 -14.11 21.08 36.80
N VAL A 4 -13.35 21.95 36.17
CA VAL A 4 -12.60 21.61 34.92
C VAL A 4 -11.41 20.68 35.22
N ASN A 5 -10.78 20.86 36.37
CA ASN A 5 -9.68 19.97 36.79
C ASN A 5 -10.14 18.56 37.17
N GLU A 6 -11.32 18.41 37.76
CA GLU A 6 -11.90 17.10 38.08
C GLU A 6 -12.25 16.31 36.81
N ILE A 7 -12.82 16.94 35.79
CA ILE A 7 -13.15 16.28 34.52
C ILE A 7 -11.90 15.84 33.77
N PHE A 8 -10.83 16.65 33.83
CA PHE A 8 -9.56 16.29 33.19
C PHE A 8 -8.86 15.11 33.87
N MET A 9 -8.95 15.04 35.22
CA MET A 9 -8.39 13.92 35.99
C MET A 9 -9.17 12.62 35.80
N LEU A 10 -10.52 12.68 35.69
CA LEU A 10 -11.35 11.50 35.39
C LEU A 10 -11.03 10.91 34.01
N ASN A 11 -10.85 11.76 33.01
CA ASN A 11 -10.55 11.32 31.65
C ASN A 11 -9.16 10.65 31.52
N LYS A 12 -8.19 11.08 32.34
CA LYS A 12 -6.88 10.47 32.43
C LYS A 12 -6.92 9.11 33.14
N GLN A 13 -7.72 8.97 34.18
CA GLN A 13 -7.91 7.70 34.90
C GLN A 13 -8.60 6.63 34.03
N VAL A 14 -9.60 6.98 33.24
CA VAL A 14 -10.29 6.07 32.36
C VAL A 14 -9.38 5.55 31.24
N LYS A 15 -8.52 6.41 30.67
CA LYS A 15 -7.53 6.00 29.68
C LYS A 15 -6.49 5.04 30.23
N VAL A 16 -5.97 5.28 31.43
CA VAL A 16 -4.99 4.41 32.08
C VAL A 16 -5.60 3.05 32.42
N SER A 17 -6.85 3.01 32.90
CA SER A 17 -7.56 1.77 33.21
C SER A 17 -7.87 0.93 31.97
N PHE A 18 -8.18 1.57 30.84
CA PHE A 18 -8.42 0.87 29.57
C PHE A 18 -7.16 0.22 29.01
N TRP A 19 -6.01 0.89 29.10
CA TRP A 19 -4.71 0.34 28.68
C TRP A 19 -4.20 -0.76 29.62
N ALA A 20 -4.42 -0.63 30.92
CA ALA A 20 -4.08 -1.67 31.90
C ALA A 20 -4.92 -2.94 31.70
N GLY A 21 -6.20 -2.80 31.37
CA GLY A 21 -7.09 -3.92 31.04
C GLY A 21 -6.67 -4.65 29.76
N LEU A 22 -6.23 -3.93 28.75
CA LEU A 22 -5.75 -4.52 27.49
C LEU A 22 -4.42 -5.26 27.68
N PHE A 23 -3.54 -4.78 28.57
CA PHE A 23 -2.27 -5.43 28.88
C PHE A 23 -2.47 -6.73 29.67
N CYS A 24 -3.43 -6.81 30.57
CA CYS A 24 -3.76 -8.04 31.30
C CYS A 24 -4.36 -9.15 30.43
N LEU A 25 -5.01 -8.84 29.31
CA LEU A 25 -5.55 -9.84 28.37
C LEU A 25 -4.45 -10.52 27.52
N VAL A 26 -3.27 -9.91 27.41
CA VAL A 26 -2.14 -10.47 26.63
C VAL A 26 -1.25 -11.38 27.49
N SER A 27 -1.33 -11.31 28.81
CA SER A 27 -0.40 -12.01 29.72
C SER A 27 -0.86 -13.40 30.19
N ASN A 28 -1.97 -13.95 29.67
CA ASN A 28 -2.46 -15.30 30.03
C ASN A 28 -1.98 -16.42 29.07
N ASN A 29 -0.78 -16.30 28.49
CA ASN A 29 -0.15 -17.42 27.83
C ASN A 29 0.64 -18.23 28.86
N GLY A 30 0.00 -19.27 29.42
CA GLY A 30 0.65 -20.24 30.26
C GLY A 30 1.83 -20.87 29.52
N LEU A 31 2.99 -20.86 30.19
CA LEU A 31 4.18 -21.60 29.78
C LEU A 31 3.86 -23.10 29.74
N ILE A 32 3.55 -23.64 28.57
CA ILE A 32 3.52 -25.09 28.34
C ILE A 32 4.96 -25.50 28.08
N ALA A 33 5.57 -26.14 29.07
CA ALA A 33 6.87 -26.78 28.92
C ALA A 33 6.81 -27.83 27.81
N GLN A 34 7.69 -27.72 26.83
CA GLN A 34 7.86 -28.70 25.77
C GLN A 34 8.28 -30.04 26.37
N GLN A 35 7.41 -31.02 26.24
CA GLN A 35 7.76 -32.41 26.46
C GLN A 35 8.29 -32.96 25.13
N ASP A 36 9.60 -33.11 25.08
CA ASP A 36 10.34 -33.62 23.96
C ASP A 36 10.07 -35.15 23.84
N SER A 37 9.10 -35.51 23.03
CA SER A 37 8.90 -36.89 22.62
C SER A 37 9.29 -37.03 21.15
N LEU A 38 10.42 -37.68 20.91
CA LEU A 38 10.88 -38.14 19.60
C LEU A 38 9.87 -39.15 19.00
N VAL A 39 8.78 -38.63 18.47
CA VAL A 39 7.91 -39.38 17.57
C VAL A 39 8.39 -39.09 16.17
N LEU A 40 9.07 -40.05 15.56
CA LEU A 40 9.36 -40.09 14.13
C LEU A 40 8.02 -40.11 13.38
N ARG A 41 7.45 -38.93 13.19
CA ARG A 41 6.25 -38.73 12.38
C ARG A 41 6.69 -38.81 10.93
N HIS A 42 6.49 -39.94 10.29
CA HIS A 42 6.52 -40.03 8.83
C HIS A 42 5.53 -39.03 8.28
N ARG A 43 6.02 -37.86 7.91
CA ARG A 43 5.26 -36.85 7.20
C ARG A 43 5.33 -37.24 5.73
N ASN A 44 4.29 -37.87 5.21
CA ASN A 44 4.11 -37.95 3.78
C ASN A 44 4.11 -36.50 3.27
N LEU A 45 5.20 -36.11 2.64
CA LEU A 45 5.25 -34.87 1.89
C LEU A 45 4.28 -35.08 0.72
N ASN A 46 3.17 -34.39 0.74
CA ASN A 46 2.31 -34.28 -0.43
C ASN A 46 3.19 -33.78 -1.57
N GLU A 47 3.06 -34.44 -2.71
CA GLU A 47 3.70 -34.03 -3.95
C GLU A 47 3.53 -32.51 -4.10
N VAL A 48 4.66 -31.79 -4.10
CA VAL A 48 4.65 -30.35 -4.36
C VAL A 48 4.41 -30.21 -5.85
N GLU A 49 3.14 -30.06 -6.22
CA GLU A 49 2.79 -29.65 -7.56
C GLU A 49 3.34 -28.23 -7.73
N VAL A 50 4.49 -28.13 -8.39
CA VAL A 50 5.05 -26.85 -8.82
C VAL A 50 4.16 -26.37 -9.97
N VAL A 51 3.05 -25.75 -9.61
CA VAL A 51 2.29 -24.98 -10.58
C VAL A 51 3.14 -23.76 -10.91
N GLU A 52 3.90 -23.88 -12.00
CA GLU A 52 4.53 -22.70 -12.58
C GLU A 52 3.38 -21.74 -12.93
N LYS A 53 3.24 -20.68 -12.13
CA LYS A 53 2.40 -19.55 -12.52
C LYS A 53 2.95 -19.09 -13.86
N VAL A 54 2.26 -19.44 -14.93
CA VAL A 54 2.56 -18.93 -16.28
C VAL A 54 2.74 -17.42 -16.10
N ARG A 55 3.97 -16.96 -16.24
CA ARG A 55 4.23 -15.51 -16.20
C ARG A 55 3.30 -14.90 -17.21
N PRO A 56 2.49 -13.92 -16.83
CA PRO A 56 1.61 -13.27 -17.77
C PRO A 56 2.45 -12.84 -18.97
N ALA A 57 1.84 -12.76 -20.13
CA ALA A 57 2.46 -12.63 -21.46
C ALA A 57 3.42 -11.43 -21.67
N VAL A 58 3.89 -10.81 -20.60
CA VAL A 58 4.89 -9.74 -20.54
C VAL A 58 6.16 -10.05 -21.35
N THR A 59 6.48 -11.32 -21.55
CA THR A 59 7.62 -11.75 -22.35
C THR A 59 7.34 -11.80 -23.86
N ARG A 60 6.12 -11.57 -24.31
CA ARG A 60 5.74 -11.61 -25.72
C ARG A 60 5.51 -10.22 -26.34
N GLU A 61 5.44 -9.19 -25.52
CA GLU A 61 5.25 -7.83 -26.00
C GLU A 61 6.58 -7.29 -26.55
N GLY A 62 6.53 -6.74 -27.77
CA GLY A 62 7.67 -6.08 -28.42
C GLY A 62 8.09 -4.77 -27.72
N THR A 63 7.32 -4.33 -26.73
CA THR A 63 7.55 -3.12 -25.94
C THR A 63 8.22 -3.43 -24.62
N PRO A 64 9.15 -2.57 -24.14
CA PRO A 64 9.77 -2.73 -22.82
C PRO A 64 8.72 -2.62 -21.71
N VAL A 65 8.50 -3.71 -20.99
CA VAL A 65 7.63 -3.76 -19.82
C VAL A 65 8.46 -3.98 -18.57
N GLN A 66 8.25 -3.16 -17.55
CA GLN A 66 8.83 -3.33 -16.23
C GLN A 66 7.71 -3.72 -15.27
N MET A 67 7.95 -4.70 -14.40
CA MET A 67 6.95 -5.23 -13.48
C MET A 67 7.53 -5.35 -12.07
N LEU A 68 6.72 -4.98 -11.10
CA LEU A 68 6.95 -5.24 -9.67
C LEU A 68 5.72 -5.97 -9.12
N ASN A 69 5.92 -7.15 -8.59
CA ASN A 69 4.88 -7.93 -7.93
C ASN A 69 4.89 -7.68 -6.40
N LYS A 70 3.85 -8.14 -5.72
CA LYS A 70 3.70 -7.98 -4.26
C LYS A 70 4.92 -8.51 -3.48
N SER A 71 5.49 -9.63 -3.89
CA SER A 71 6.67 -10.20 -3.23
C SER A 71 7.92 -9.33 -3.40
N ASP A 72 8.09 -8.70 -4.57
CA ASP A 72 9.20 -7.77 -4.81
C ASP A 72 9.03 -6.49 -4.00
N MET A 73 7.81 -5.95 -3.94
CA MET A 73 7.49 -4.76 -3.15
C MET A 73 7.75 -4.99 -1.65
N LEU A 74 7.37 -6.15 -1.12
CA LEU A 74 7.66 -6.54 0.27
C LEU A 74 9.17 -6.67 0.53
N ARG A 75 9.91 -7.29 -0.39
CA ARG A 75 11.38 -7.42 -0.28
C ARG A 75 12.10 -6.07 -0.32
N LEU A 76 11.57 -5.13 -1.08
CA LEU A 76 12.11 -3.77 -1.18
C LEU A 76 11.71 -2.88 0.00
N GLY A 77 10.77 -3.33 0.85
CA GLY A 77 10.30 -2.58 2.01
C GLY A 77 9.54 -1.30 1.67
N VAL A 78 8.97 -1.21 0.46
CA VAL A 78 8.22 -0.04 0.04
C VAL A 78 6.90 0.08 0.81
N GLN A 79 6.55 1.29 1.23
CA GLN A 79 5.36 1.55 2.03
C GLN A 79 4.21 2.17 1.22
N GLU A 80 4.55 2.87 0.15
CA GLU A 80 3.61 3.56 -0.73
C GLU A 80 3.79 3.14 -2.18
N LEU A 81 2.72 3.24 -2.97
CA LEU A 81 2.77 2.95 -4.41
C LEU A 81 3.80 3.84 -5.15
N SER A 82 3.93 5.08 -4.74
CA SER A 82 4.91 6.03 -5.29
C SER A 82 6.36 5.54 -5.15
N GLU A 83 6.69 4.90 -4.03
CA GLU A 83 8.02 4.32 -3.80
C GLU A 83 8.27 3.10 -4.69
N ALA A 84 7.25 2.26 -4.90
CA ALA A 84 7.32 1.14 -5.81
C ALA A 84 7.56 1.63 -7.26
N VAL A 85 6.76 2.58 -7.72
CA VAL A 85 6.85 3.14 -9.08
C VAL A 85 8.17 3.87 -9.32
N LYS A 86 8.74 4.50 -8.29
CA LYS A 86 10.06 5.15 -8.37
C LYS A 86 11.21 4.17 -8.69
N ARG A 87 11.00 2.86 -8.48
CA ARG A 87 11.99 1.82 -8.81
C ARG A 87 12.07 1.51 -10.32
N PHE A 88 11.08 1.93 -11.09
CA PHE A 88 11.09 1.73 -12.53
C PHE A 88 12.07 2.68 -13.22
N SER A 89 12.79 2.15 -14.20
CA SER A 89 13.70 2.93 -14.98
C SER A 89 12.97 3.95 -15.85
N GLY A 90 13.47 5.19 -15.87
CA GLY A 90 12.89 6.26 -16.65
C GLY A 90 11.64 6.91 -16.05
N VAL A 91 11.33 6.62 -14.79
CA VAL A 91 10.23 7.22 -14.06
C VAL A 91 10.73 8.32 -13.12
N THR A 92 10.02 9.42 -13.08
CA THR A 92 10.20 10.51 -12.13
C THR A 92 8.89 10.72 -11.36
N ILE A 93 8.97 10.72 -10.04
CA ILE A 93 7.86 11.08 -9.17
C ILE A 93 8.03 12.52 -8.71
N LYS A 94 7.01 13.34 -8.92
CA LYS A 94 6.90 14.64 -8.28
C LYS A 94 6.04 14.52 -7.04
N ASP A 95 6.62 14.83 -5.90
CA ASP A 95 5.97 14.80 -4.59
C ASP A 95 5.72 16.25 -4.13
N TYR A 96 4.46 16.58 -3.92
CA TYR A 96 4.03 17.94 -3.55
C TYR A 96 3.71 18.08 -2.06
N GLY A 97 3.87 17.04 -1.28
CA GLY A 97 3.45 17.15 0.11
C GLY A 97 3.93 16.08 1.10
N GLY A 98 4.80 15.15 0.71
CA GLY A 98 5.23 14.06 1.60
C GLY A 98 4.13 13.02 1.83
N VAL A 99 3.96 12.57 3.08
CA VAL A 99 2.93 11.59 3.42
C VAL A 99 1.55 12.18 3.14
N GLY A 100 0.75 11.47 2.31
CA GLY A 100 -0.59 11.90 1.91
C GLY A 100 -0.66 13.11 0.98
N GLY A 101 0.46 13.69 0.60
CA GLY A 101 0.52 14.74 -0.41
C GLY A 101 0.30 14.20 -1.83
N LEU A 102 -0.07 15.11 -2.73
CA LEU A 102 -0.23 14.81 -4.15
C LEU A 102 1.09 14.26 -4.73
N LYS A 103 1.01 13.12 -5.39
CA LYS A 103 2.18 12.50 -6.07
C LYS A 103 1.83 12.16 -7.51
N THR A 104 2.59 12.69 -8.44
CA THR A 104 2.37 12.46 -9.88
C THR A 104 3.53 11.71 -10.51
N VAL A 105 3.22 10.89 -11.52
CA VAL A 105 4.17 10.06 -12.25
C VAL A 105 4.47 10.67 -13.61
N SER A 106 5.73 10.82 -13.95
CA SER A 106 6.19 11.21 -15.27
C SER A 106 7.13 10.15 -15.84
N VAL A 107 6.83 9.66 -17.03
CA VAL A 107 7.68 8.72 -17.76
C VAL A 107 8.56 9.48 -18.72
N ARG A 108 9.88 9.22 -18.70
CA ARG A 108 10.89 9.85 -19.55
C ARG A 108 10.85 11.37 -19.52
N SER A 109 10.46 11.95 -18.39
CA SER A 109 10.36 13.42 -18.19
C SER A 109 9.38 14.13 -19.14
N LEU A 110 8.47 13.42 -19.78
CA LEU A 110 7.49 13.99 -20.73
C LEU A 110 6.32 14.71 -20.03
N GLY A 111 6.24 14.61 -18.70
CA GLY A 111 5.18 15.21 -17.90
C GLY A 111 4.10 14.19 -17.49
N ALA A 112 3.48 14.45 -16.35
CA ALA A 112 2.51 13.52 -15.77
C ALA A 112 1.22 13.42 -16.60
N GLN A 113 0.85 14.46 -17.33
CA GLN A 113 -0.30 14.47 -18.24
C GLN A 113 -0.16 13.50 -19.43
N HIS A 114 1.08 13.10 -19.75
CA HIS A 114 1.38 12.14 -20.83
C HIS A 114 1.59 10.71 -20.33
N THR A 115 1.39 10.46 -19.05
CA THR A 115 1.43 9.13 -18.45
C THR A 115 -0.01 8.65 -18.22
N ALA A 116 -0.40 7.57 -18.86
CA ALA A 116 -1.68 6.94 -18.58
C ALA A 116 -1.57 6.09 -17.32
N ILE A 117 -2.64 6.07 -16.52
CA ILE A 117 -2.75 5.21 -15.35
C ILE A 117 -4.03 4.41 -15.46
N SER A 118 -3.92 3.10 -15.27
CA SER A 118 -5.07 2.21 -15.17
C SER A 118 -5.07 1.45 -13.86
N TYR A 119 -6.24 1.21 -13.33
CA TYR A 119 -6.49 0.45 -12.11
C TYR A 119 -7.46 -0.68 -12.46
N ASP A 120 -7.01 -1.92 -12.34
CA ASP A 120 -7.73 -3.13 -12.79
C ASP A 120 -8.27 -3.02 -14.22
N GLY A 121 -7.45 -2.49 -15.15
CA GLY A 121 -7.82 -2.30 -16.54
C GLY A 121 -8.67 -1.06 -16.83
N ILE A 122 -9.17 -0.35 -15.81
CA ILE A 122 -9.93 0.89 -15.96
C ILE A 122 -8.97 2.07 -16.01
N THR A 123 -8.98 2.81 -17.10
CA THR A 123 -8.15 4.01 -17.24
C THR A 123 -8.69 5.14 -16.38
N ILE A 124 -7.82 5.66 -15.50
CA ILE A 124 -8.12 6.78 -14.63
C ILE A 124 -7.55 8.04 -15.21
N SER A 125 -8.32 9.12 -15.16
CA SER A 125 -7.86 10.44 -15.58
C SER A 125 -8.53 11.52 -14.73
N ASP A 126 -7.77 12.56 -14.45
CA ASP A 126 -8.31 13.79 -13.89
C ASP A 126 -8.77 14.70 -15.04
N ALA A 127 -10.00 15.15 -15.00
CA ALA A 127 -10.60 15.94 -16.09
C ALA A 127 -10.08 17.38 -16.13
N GLN A 128 -9.53 17.89 -15.02
CA GLN A 128 -9.07 19.26 -14.90
C GLN A 128 -7.60 19.41 -15.29
N SER A 129 -6.73 18.59 -14.72
CA SER A 129 -5.27 18.70 -14.89
C SER A 129 -4.69 17.66 -15.84
N GLY A 130 -5.44 16.60 -16.13
CA GLY A 130 -4.95 15.42 -16.86
C GLY A 130 -3.90 14.61 -16.09
N GLN A 131 -3.57 15.00 -14.87
CA GLN A 131 -2.59 14.32 -14.01
C GLN A 131 -3.31 13.49 -12.97
N VAL A 132 -2.82 12.28 -12.72
CA VAL A 132 -3.41 11.39 -11.72
C VAL A 132 -2.54 11.37 -10.48
N ASP A 133 -3.19 11.54 -9.34
CA ASP A 133 -2.55 11.39 -8.03
C ASP A 133 -2.46 9.91 -7.65
N ILE A 134 -1.24 9.38 -7.65
CA ILE A 134 -0.99 7.97 -7.29
C ILE A 134 -0.97 7.73 -5.77
N SER A 135 -0.96 8.77 -4.94
CA SER A 135 -1.02 8.62 -3.48
C SER A 135 -2.37 8.09 -2.99
N ARG A 136 -3.40 8.20 -3.84
CA ARG A 136 -4.76 7.71 -3.55
C ARG A 136 -4.87 6.19 -3.52
N PHE A 137 -3.95 5.49 -4.20
CA PHE A 137 -3.99 4.03 -4.28
C PHE A 137 -3.22 3.41 -3.12
N SER A 138 -3.92 2.59 -2.35
CA SER A 138 -3.29 1.85 -1.25
C SER A 138 -2.43 0.72 -1.81
N LEU A 139 -1.14 0.71 -1.44
CA LEU A 139 -0.23 -0.38 -1.83
C LEU A 139 -0.66 -1.74 -1.25
N ASP A 140 -1.37 -1.74 -0.12
CA ASP A 140 -1.77 -2.96 0.57
C ASP A 140 -2.77 -3.80 -0.23
N ASN A 141 -3.50 -3.16 -1.16
CA ASN A 141 -4.42 -3.84 -2.07
C ASN A 141 -3.80 -4.18 -3.43
N VAL A 142 -2.54 -3.82 -3.69
CA VAL A 142 -1.89 -4.03 -4.98
C VAL A 142 -1.20 -5.39 -5.03
N GLU A 143 -1.44 -6.17 -6.08
CA GLU A 143 -0.77 -7.43 -6.38
C GLU A 143 0.46 -7.20 -7.25
N GLN A 144 0.28 -6.40 -8.30
CA GLN A 144 1.39 -6.06 -9.20
C GLN A 144 1.22 -4.67 -9.81
N VAL A 145 2.34 -4.10 -10.17
CA VAL A 145 2.43 -2.83 -10.90
C VAL A 145 3.24 -3.07 -12.15
N LEU A 146 2.69 -2.70 -13.30
CA LEU A 146 3.36 -2.81 -14.59
C LEU A 146 3.53 -1.42 -15.19
N LEU A 147 4.69 -1.19 -15.77
CA LEU A 147 4.98 0.00 -16.57
C LEU A 147 5.31 -0.44 -17.98
N SER A 148 4.48 -0.11 -18.94
CA SER A 148 4.76 -0.24 -20.37
C SER A 148 5.20 1.11 -20.94
N ILE A 149 6.23 1.10 -21.78
CA ILE A 149 6.80 2.31 -22.39
C ILE A 149 6.63 2.20 -23.90
N GLY A 150 5.86 3.11 -24.47
CA GLY A 150 5.48 3.07 -25.89
C GLY A 150 4.11 2.42 -26.10
N GLN A 151 3.81 2.10 -27.33
CA GLN A 151 2.55 1.43 -27.68
C GLN A 151 2.65 -0.06 -27.36
N ALA A 152 1.71 -0.56 -26.57
CA ALA A 152 1.55 -1.98 -26.39
C ALA A 152 0.79 -2.59 -27.58
N ASP A 153 1.03 -3.86 -27.85
CA ASP A 153 0.45 -4.58 -28.99
C ASP A 153 -1.04 -4.94 -28.78
N ASP A 154 -1.59 -4.62 -27.60
CA ASP A 154 -2.99 -4.91 -27.29
C ASP A 154 -3.94 -3.91 -27.95
N ILE A 155 -4.75 -4.40 -28.89
CA ILE A 155 -5.75 -3.61 -29.64
C ILE A 155 -6.95 -3.19 -28.78
N PHE A 156 -7.16 -3.80 -27.60
CA PHE A 156 -8.28 -3.51 -26.71
C PHE A 156 -7.99 -2.39 -25.71
N GLN A 157 -6.88 -1.68 -25.86
CA GLN A 157 -6.52 -0.57 -24.99
C GLN A 157 -7.37 0.67 -25.27
N THR A 158 -7.57 1.47 -24.23
CA THR A 158 -8.24 2.77 -24.37
C THR A 158 -7.38 3.72 -25.21
N ALA A 159 -8.02 4.64 -25.93
CA ALA A 159 -7.33 5.64 -26.75
C ALA A 159 -6.32 6.47 -25.92
N ARG A 160 -6.61 6.70 -24.64
CA ARG A 160 -5.70 7.41 -23.74
C ARG A 160 -4.41 6.63 -23.45
N ILE A 161 -4.51 5.34 -23.22
CA ILE A 161 -3.32 4.48 -23.02
C ILE A 161 -2.50 4.48 -24.31
N TYR A 162 -3.16 4.32 -25.45
CA TYR A 162 -2.53 4.27 -26.75
C TYR A 162 -1.79 5.57 -27.12
N ALA A 163 -2.37 6.72 -26.74
CA ALA A 163 -1.79 8.04 -27.01
C ALA A 163 -0.79 8.51 -25.94
N SER A 164 -0.50 7.70 -24.91
CA SER A 164 0.40 8.08 -23.82
C SER A 164 1.86 7.72 -24.12
N ALA A 165 2.78 8.42 -23.46
CA ALA A 165 4.21 8.11 -23.52
C ALA A 165 4.59 6.83 -22.78
N GLY A 166 3.77 6.43 -21.83
CA GLY A 166 3.85 5.19 -21.08
C GLY A 166 2.58 4.98 -20.27
N ALA A 167 2.26 3.73 -19.98
CA ALA A 167 1.11 3.34 -19.20
C ALA A 167 1.54 2.60 -17.92
N LEU A 168 1.11 3.14 -16.79
CA LEU A 168 1.23 2.51 -15.49
C LEU A 168 -0.06 1.74 -15.20
N GLN A 169 0.03 0.43 -15.11
CA GLN A 169 -1.09 -0.45 -14.79
C GLN A 169 -0.92 -0.95 -13.36
N ILE A 170 -1.96 -0.77 -12.58
CA ILE A 170 -2.04 -1.19 -11.18
C ILE A 170 -3.09 -2.30 -11.12
N GLU A 171 -2.68 -3.47 -10.69
CA GLU A 171 -3.58 -4.61 -10.54
C GLU A 171 -3.74 -4.94 -9.08
N THR A 172 -4.98 -5.11 -8.65
CA THR A 172 -5.30 -5.43 -7.26
C THR A 172 -5.18 -6.90 -6.97
N SER A 173 -4.96 -7.19 -5.71
CA SER A 173 -4.81 -8.55 -5.20
C SER A 173 -6.16 -9.25 -5.18
N HIS A 174 -6.25 -10.36 -5.90
CA HIS A 174 -7.41 -11.24 -5.86
C HIS A 174 -7.24 -12.28 -4.76
N PRO A 175 -8.22 -12.43 -3.86
CA PRO A 175 -8.11 -13.41 -2.79
C PRO A 175 -8.12 -14.83 -3.35
N LEU A 176 -7.15 -15.63 -2.94
CA LEU A 176 -7.14 -17.06 -3.16
C LEU A 176 -7.91 -17.71 -2.02
N PHE A 177 -9.00 -18.38 -2.35
CA PHE A 177 -9.89 -18.94 -1.33
C PHE A 177 -9.54 -20.38 -0.92
N ASP A 178 -8.58 -21.03 -1.58
CA ASP A 178 -8.33 -22.46 -1.36
C ASP A 178 -9.63 -23.20 -1.02
N ASP A 179 -9.69 -23.88 0.14
CA ASP A 179 -10.92 -24.54 0.64
C ASP A 179 -11.76 -23.64 1.57
N LYS A 180 -11.37 -22.40 1.80
CA LYS A 180 -12.06 -21.49 2.72
C LYS A 180 -13.13 -20.69 2.01
N LYS A 181 -14.21 -20.38 2.73
CA LYS A 181 -15.30 -19.53 2.21
C LYS A 181 -15.00 -18.03 2.36
N TYR A 182 -14.07 -17.68 3.24
CA TYR A 182 -13.68 -16.29 3.48
C TYR A 182 -12.19 -16.18 3.75
N THR A 183 -11.64 -15.02 3.46
CA THR A 183 -10.26 -14.62 3.79
C THR A 183 -10.30 -13.28 4.52
N LEU A 184 -9.46 -13.13 5.52
CA LEU A 184 -9.29 -11.87 6.25
C LEU A 184 -7.79 -11.61 6.38
N GLU A 185 -7.35 -10.47 5.91
CA GLU A 185 -5.98 -9.99 6.06
C GLU A 185 -6.02 -8.64 6.75
N GLY A 186 -5.13 -8.43 7.71
CA GLY A 186 -4.95 -7.15 8.39
C GLY A 186 -3.48 -6.78 8.39
N GLN A 187 -3.19 -5.50 8.19
CA GLN A 187 -1.84 -4.95 8.27
C GLN A 187 -1.85 -3.68 9.10
N LEU A 188 -0.79 -3.49 9.86
CA LEU A 188 -0.59 -2.30 10.67
C LEU A 188 0.78 -1.72 10.36
N LYS A 189 0.82 -0.47 9.92
CA LYS A 189 2.04 0.29 9.71
C LYS A 189 2.07 1.42 10.72
N ALA A 190 3.21 1.61 11.38
CA ALA A 190 3.45 2.71 12.31
C ALA A 190 4.84 3.28 12.07
N GLY A 191 5.00 4.56 12.28
CA GLY A 191 6.26 5.24 12.02
C GLY A 191 6.43 6.50 12.85
N SER A 192 7.50 7.24 12.55
CA SER A 192 7.79 8.53 13.20
C SER A 192 6.76 9.59 12.80
N PHE A 193 6.72 10.68 13.55
CA PHE A 193 5.85 11.85 13.29
C PHE A 193 4.37 11.49 13.22
N GLY A 194 3.90 10.65 14.16
CA GLY A 194 2.50 10.26 14.25
C GLY A 194 1.99 9.37 13.11
N TYR A 195 2.87 8.85 12.24
CA TYR A 195 2.45 7.97 11.14
C TYR A 195 1.81 6.70 11.67
N PHE A 196 0.55 6.48 11.31
CA PHE A 196 -0.22 5.31 11.68
C PHE A 196 -1.18 4.95 10.55
N ASN A 197 -1.07 3.72 10.02
CA ASN A 197 -1.87 3.28 8.90
C ASN A 197 -2.29 1.81 9.09
N PRO A 198 -3.41 1.55 9.76
CA PRO A 198 -4.07 0.25 9.76
C PRO A 198 -4.78 0.03 8.42
N SER A 199 -4.70 -1.18 7.91
CA SER A 199 -5.44 -1.62 6.74
C SER A 199 -6.06 -3.00 6.96
N PHE A 200 -7.17 -3.26 6.28
CA PHE A 200 -7.81 -4.57 6.29
C PHE A 200 -8.29 -4.92 4.90
N ARG A 201 -8.32 -6.22 4.62
CA ARG A 201 -8.95 -6.80 3.44
C ARG A 201 -9.79 -7.98 3.86
N TYR A 202 -11.00 -7.99 3.40
CA TYR A 202 -11.94 -9.09 3.58
C TYR A 202 -12.36 -9.62 2.22
N GLY A 203 -12.31 -10.93 2.04
CA GLY A 203 -12.78 -11.61 0.85
C GLY A 203 -13.79 -12.68 1.23
N GLN A 204 -14.89 -12.78 0.49
CA GLN A 204 -15.91 -13.81 0.69
C GLN A 204 -16.29 -14.44 -0.65
N LYS A 205 -16.28 -15.76 -0.68
CA LYS A 205 -16.78 -16.54 -1.81
C LYS A 205 -18.29 -16.71 -1.68
N VAL A 206 -19.02 -16.12 -2.64
CA VAL A 206 -20.48 -16.22 -2.72
C VAL A 206 -20.84 -17.23 -3.80
N GLY A 207 -20.97 -18.51 -3.43
CA GLY A 207 -21.21 -19.58 -4.40
C GLY A 207 -19.94 -20.02 -5.13
N SER A 208 -20.10 -20.67 -6.29
CA SER A 208 -18.98 -21.24 -7.05
C SER A 208 -18.31 -20.29 -8.04
N LYS A 209 -18.95 -19.18 -8.39
CA LYS A 209 -18.51 -18.29 -9.48
C LYS A 209 -18.31 -16.83 -9.07
N VAL A 210 -18.77 -16.45 -7.88
CA VAL A 210 -18.73 -15.06 -7.42
C VAL A 210 -17.93 -14.97 -6.14
N ALA A 211 -17.01 -14.00 -6.10
CA ALA A 211 -16.32 -13.60 -4.89
C ALA A 211 -16.50 -12.09 -4.70
N VAL A 212 -16.64 -11.67 -3.46
CA VAL A 212 -16.73 -10.27 -3.07
C VAL A 212 -15.53 -9.94 -2.22
N THR A 213 -14.86 -8.83 -2.52
CA THR A 213 -13.74 -8.32 -1.75
C THR A 213 -14.03 -6.92 -1.25
N MET A 214 -13.61 -6.64 -0.03
CA MET A 214 -13.64 -5.32 0.57
C MET A 214 -12.25 -5.02 1.09
N HIS A 215 -11.77 -3.83 0.79
CA HIS A 215 -10.52 -3.31 1.30
C HIS A 215 -10.79 -1.95 1.95
N GLY A 216 -10.04 -1.62 2.99
CA GLY A 216 -10.09 -0.31 3.60
C GLY A 216 -8.82 -0.03 4.38
N ASP A 217 -8.33 1.20 4.31
CA ASP A 217 -7.23 1.67 5.13
C ASP A 217 -7.48 3.09 5.65
N TRP A 218 -6.92 3.35 6.80
CA TRP A 218 -6.95 4.66 7.44
C TRP A 218 -5.53 5.14 7.65
N LEU A 219 -5.20 6.28 7.07
CA LEU A 219 -3.90 6.91 7.17
C LEU A 219 -3.99 8.16 8.03
N THR A 220 -3.21 8.22 9.10
CA THR A 220 -2.99 9.45 9.86
C THR A 220 -1.50 9.68 10.07
N ALA A 221 -1.09 10.94 10.02
CA ALA A 221 0.26 11.37 10.33
C ALA A 221 0.27 12.85 10.70
N ASP A 222 1.11 13.24 11.64
CA ASP A 222 1.32 14.66 11.99
C ASP A 222 2.26 15.34 10.99
N GLY A 223 3.26 14.60 10.50
CA GLY A 223 4.17 15.04 9.45
C GLY A 223 5.06 16.24 9.83
N ASP A 224 5.19 16.55 11.12
CA ASP A 224 5.88 17.72 11.67
C ASP A 224 7.41 17.54 11.77
N TYR A 225 8.02 16.90 10.78
CA TYR A 225 9.45 16.60 10.81
C TYR A 225 10.31 17.87 10.73
N PRO A 226 11.46 17.88 11.47
CA PRO A 226 12.42 18.98 11.41
C PRO A 226 13.18 18.98 10.09
N PHE A 227 13.50 20.17 9.58
CA PHE A 227 14.37 20.36 8.44
C PHE A 227 15.26 21.58 8.65
N THR A 228 16.44 21.56 8.04
CA THR A 228 17.37 22.67 8.09
C THR A 228 17.25 23.51 6.82
N LEU A 229 16.89 24.77 6.99
CA LEU A 229 16.91 25.74 5.92
C LEU A 229 18.33 26.34 5.81
N VAL A 230 18.93 26.17 4.65
CA VAL A 230 20.26 26.74 4.37
C VAL A 230 20.10 27.91 3.41
N ASN A 231 20.40 29.11 3.90
CA ASN A 231 20.41 30.34 3.09
C ASN A 231 21.78 31.02 3.20
N GLY A 232 22.67 30.69 2.27
CA GLY A 232 24.06 31.12 2.33
C GLY A 232 24.80 30.56 3.53
N ALA A 233 25.29 31.43 4.42
CA ALA A 233 26.00 31.05 5.65
C ALA A 233 25.03 30.78 6.84
N LEU A 234 23.77 31.14 6.70
CA LEU A 234 22.76 30.99 7.73
C LEU A 234 22.14 29.60 7.64
N GLN A 235 22.15 28.88 8.75
CA GLN A 235 21.47 27.59 8.91
C GLN A 235 20.47 27.71 10.05
N GLU A 236 19.20 27.47 9.72
CA GLU A 236 18.11 27.52 10.69
C GLU A 236 17.35 26.22 10.69
N GLU A 237 17.07 25.68 11.87
CA GLU A 237 16.22 24.51 12.04
C GLU A 237 14.76 24.95 12.12
N HIS A 238 13.96 24.40 11.24
CA HIS A 238 12.52 24.61 11.20
C HIS A 238 11.78 23.28 11.31
N LYS A 239 10.55 23.35 11.77
CA LYS A 239 9.60 22.22 11.68
C LYS A 239 8.62 22.47 10.55
N ARG A 240 8.27 21.43 9.84
CA ARG A 240 7.20 21.48 8.86
C ARG A 240 5.88 21.75 9.58
N LEU A 241 5.10 22.71 9.07
CA LEU A 241 3.81 23.08 9.59
C LEU A 241 2.71 22.70 8.59
N ASN A 242 1.50 22.45 9.09
CA ASN A 242 0.30 22.13 8.29
C ASN A 242 0.52 20.92 7.37
N SER A 243 1.15 19.89 7.90
CA SER A 243 1.47 18.64 7.18
C SER A 243 0.72 17.43 7.75
N ASP A 244 -0.21 17.68 8.68
CA ASP A 244 -1.08 16.67 9.23
C ASP A 244 -2.02 16.10 8.16
N ILE A 245 -2.19 14.80 8.19
CA ILE A 245 -3.11 14.10 7.31
C ILE A 245 -4.02 13.17 8.11
N ASN A 246 -5.26 13.10 7.67
CA ASN A 246 -6.23 12.10 8.11
C ASN A 246 -7.07 11.70 6.89
N SER A 247 -6.85 10.49 6.39
CA SER A 247 -7.44 10.01 5.14
C SER A 247 -7.94 8.59 5.27
N TRP A 248 -9.12 8.33 4.71
CA TRP A 248 -9.69 7.00 4.54
C TRP A 248 -9.67 6.64 3.06
N ARG A 249 -9.29 5.38 2.78
CA ARG A 249 -9.28 4.82 1.42
C ARG A 249 -9.97 3.47 1.45
N GLY A 250 -10.72 3.13 0.38
CA GLY A 250 -11.45 1.86 0.28
C GLY A 250 -12.03 1.63 -1.11
#